data_374769a75be3023235e635ae3159b73e
#
_entry.id   374769a75be3023235e635ae3159b73e
#
_cell.length_a   1.000
_cell.length_b   1.000
_cell.length_c   1.000
_cell.angle_alpha   90.00
_cell.angle_beta   90.00
_cell.angle_gamma   90.00
#
_symmetry.space_group_name_H-M   'P 1'
#
loop_
_entity.id
_entity.type
_entity.pdbx_description
1 polymer ?
#
loop_
_entity_poly.entity_id
_entity_poly.type
_entity_poly.pdbx_seq_one_letter_code
_entity_poly.pdbx_strand_id
1 'polypeptide(L)'
;MKRFYLLMLFCAVLIFKSNFINAQEKPIWLDGYYDETSESYLKVVQGTSKNSYEFARKNAMMQVLKDNFLESDVELKMYGDMFDIRTDNNVKVKARVIAEYQEKIEYDYICHLLVQVMKNPNDEFEKVAITDKYPFSARVLVPGMAQMYKGQKTKGLCFIAGEVALVGGAIVSHTLMVSNINKISSTHNSTLKSHYTRNANACMAVRNISIAGAAALYLWNIIDGVAAKGDEHIMLGDNELIITPYSDLNSTGIALNLKF
;
A
#
# COMPACT_ATOMS: atom_id res chain seq x y z
N MET A 1 -5.16 -5.93 37.19
CA MET A 1 -5.73 -6.31 35.88
C MET A 1 -6.37 -5.12 35.15
N LYS A 2 -7.32 -4.36 35.73
CA LYS A 2 -7.97 -3.19 35.06
C LYS A 2 -6.98 -2.16 34.52
N ARG A 3 -5.87 -1.87 35.21
CA ARG A 3 -4.85 -0.91 34.78
C ARG A 3 -4.05 -1.40 33.56
N PHE A 4 -3.85 -2.69 33.41
CA PHE A 4 -3.15 -3.28 32.26
C PHE A 4 -4.02 -3.20 30.97
N TYR A 5 -5.32 -3.49 31.09
CA TYR A 5 -6.26 -3.31 29.97
C TYR A 5 -6.37 -1.84 29.53
N LEU A 6 -6.35 -0.91 30.51
CA LEU A 6 -6.37 0.52 30.22
C LEU A 6 -5.10 0.95 29.48
N LEU A 7 -3.94 0.43 29.86
CA LEU A 7 -2.67 0.69 29.20
C LEU A 7 -2.64 0.13 27.78
N MET A 8 -3.12 -1.10 27.58
CA MET A 8 -3.23 -1.72 26.25
C MET A 8 -4.20 -0.95 25.35
N LEU A 9 -5.36 -0.55 25.89
CA LEU A 9 -6.32 0.27 25.16
C LEU A 9 -5.74 1.65 24.81
N PHE A 10 -4.98 2.25 25.74
CA PHE A 10 -4.32 3.53 25.54
C PHE A 10 -3.20 3.44 24.50
N CYS A 11 -2.38 2.36 24.51
CA CYS A 11 -1.40 2.09 23.47
C CYS A 11 -2.07 1.84 22.12
N ALA A 12 -3.15 1.09 22.04
CA ALA A 12 -3.92 0.89 20.83
C ALA A 12 -4.47 2.23 20.29
N VAL A 13 -5.06 3.06 21.17
CA VAL A 13 -5.58 4.39 20.80
C VAL A 13 -4.45 5.34 20.39
N LEU A 14 -3.26 5.26 21.00
CA LEU A 14 -2.10 6.05 20.56
C LEU A 14 -1.57 5.61 19.19
N ILE A 15 -1.58 4.31 18.91
CA ILE A 15 -1.23 3.78 17.58
C ILE A 15 -2.26 4.24 16.54
N PHE A 16 -3.54 4.30 16.88
CA PHE A 16 -4.61 4.80 15.99
C PHE A 16 -4.67 6.34 15.90
N LYS A 17 -4.21 7.07 16.93
CA LYS A 17 -4.13 8.54 16.90
C LYS A 17 -2.79 9.09 16.40
N SER A 18 -1.73 8.27 16.32
CA SER A 18 -0.60 8.67 15.50
C SER A 18 -1.17 8.90 14.10
N ASN A 19 -1.33 10.17 13.75
CA ASN A 19 -1.71 10.55 12.42
C ASN A 19 -0.95 9.65 11.47
N PHE A 20 -1.64 8.71 10.85
CA PHE A 20 -1.17 8.10 9.62
C PHE A 20 -1.12 9.27 8.63
N ILE A 21 -0.13 10.14 8.83
CA ILE A 21 0.29 11.06 7.81
C ILE A 21 0.51 10.14 6.62
N ASN A 22 -0.21 10.38 5.55
CA ASN A 22 -0.03 9.76 4.26
C ASN A 22 1.35 10.16 3.69
N ALA A 23 2.41 9.88 4.44
CA ALA A 23 3.75 9.88 3.92
C ALA A 23 3.85 8.56 3.15
N GLN A 24 3.34 8.56 1.93
CA GLN A 24 3.61 7.53 0.96
C GLN A 24 5.13 7.42 0.84
N GLU A 25 5.67 6.21 0.98
CA GLU A 25 7.11 6.01 0.83
C GLU A 25 7.50 6.38 -0.60
N LYS A 26 8.61 7.08 -0.76
CA LYS A 26 9.07 7.50 -2.09
C LYS A 26 9.47 6.25 -2.89
N PRO A 27 8.86 5.98 -4.03
CA PRO A 27 9.26 4.87 -4.90
C PRO A 27 10.67 5.10 -5.44
N ILE A 28 11.40 4.02 -5.67
CA ILE A 28 12.81 4.08 -6.11
C ILE A 28 12.97 4.78 -7.48
N TRP A 29 11.95 4.70 -8.34
CA TRP A 29 12.01 5.35 -9.64
C TRP A 29 12.16 6.88 -9.57
N LEU A 30 11.86 7.52 -8.41
CA LEU A 30 12.09 8.95 -8.20
C LEU A 30 13.56 9.36 -8.24
N ASP A 31 14.47 8.45 -7.89
CA ASP A 31 15.92 8.73 -7.89
C ASP A 31 16.51 8.75 -9.31
N GLY A 32 15.68 8.70 -10.33
CA GLY A 32 16.05 8.74 -11.73
C GLY A 32 15.93 7.37 -12.39
N TYR A 33 14.76 7.08 -12.93
CA TYR A 33 14.55 5.92 -13.78
C TYR A 33 14.72 6.33 -15.24
N TYR A 34 15.62 5.67 -15.93
CA TYR A 34 15.77 5.80 -17.37
C TYR A 34 15.86 4.39 -17.95
N ASP A 35 14.92 4.04 -18.80
CA ASP A 35 14.94 2.81 -19.58
C ASP A 35 14.59 3.17 -21.03
N GLU A 36 15.31 2.63 -21.96
CA GLU A 36 15.19 2.96 -23.38
C GLU A 36 15.02 1.69 -24.20
N THR A 37 13.95 1.67 -24.96
CA THR A 37 13.68 0.63 -25.97
C THR A 37 13.95 1.16 -27.38
N SER A 38 13.70 0.33 -28.40
CA SER A 38 13.79 0.76 -29.79
C SER A 38 12.79 1.87 -30.13
N GLU A 39 11.61 1.86 -29.54
CA GLU A 39 10.45 2.66 -29.92
C GLU A 39 10.10 3.75 -28.88
N SER A 40 10.47 3.56 -27.62
CA SER A 40 10.16 4.49 -26.56
C SER A 40 11.25 4.62 -25.51
N TYR A 41 11.17 5.62 -24.64
CA TYR A 41 12.00 5.75 -23.46
C TYR A 41 11.17 6.18 -22.25
N LEU A 42 11.61 5.76 -21.08
CA LEU A 42 11.02 6.11 -19.79
C LEU A 42 11.85 7.19 -19.13
N LYS A 43 11.18 8.22 -18.63
CA LYS A 43 11.83 9.36 -17.97
C LYS A 43 11.01 9.83 -16.78
N VAL A 44 11.70 10.23 -15.73
CA VAL A 44 11.09 10.93 -14.58
C VAL A 44 11.11 12.44 -14.86
N VAL A 45 9.95 13.07 -14.73
CA VAL A 45 9.80 14.52 -14.82
C VAL A 45 9.14 15.06 -13.56
N GLN A 46 9.51 16.26 -13.17
CA GLN A 46 8.99 16.90 -11.96
C GLN A 46 8.36 18.25 -12.31
N GLY A 47 7.19 18.52 -11.75
CA GLY A 47 6.55 19.82 -11.82
C GLY A 47 6.20 20.35 -10.45
N THR A 48 6.27 21.67 -10.30
CA THR A 48 5.92 22.35 -9.05
C THR A 48 4.84 23.39 -9.28
N SER A 49 3.99 23.61 -8.29
CA SER A 49 2.97 24.66 -8.32
C SER A 49 2.62 25.12 -6.91
N LYS A 50 2.31 26.40 -6.74
CA LYS A 50 1.76 26.96 -5.49
C LYS A 50 0.25 26.79 -5.38
N ASN A 51 -0.43 26.47 -6.47
CA ASN A 51 -1.89 26.50 -6.55
C ASN A 51 -2.51 25.12 -6.23
N SER A 52 -2.08 24.07 -6.93
CA SER A 52 -2.62 22.72 -6.74
C SER A 52 -1.72 21.65 -7.36
N TYR A 53 -1.99 20.39 -7.02
CA TYR A 53 -1.35 19.23 -7.65
C TYR A 53 -1.66 19.12 -9.15
N GLU A 54 -2.85 19.53 -9.58
CA GLU A 54 -3.21 19.52 -10.99
C GLU A 54 -2.30 20.44 -11.82
N PHE A 55 -2.04 21.65 -11.33
CA PHE A 55 -1.08 22.55 -11.96
C PHE A 55 0.36 22.01 -11.90
N ALA A 56 0.76 21.40 -10.78
CA ALA A 56 2.06 20.76 -10.66
C ALA A 56 2.21 19.61 -11.68
N ARG A 57 1.17 18.79 -11.85
CA ARG A 57 1.10 17.70 -12.85
C ARG A 57 1.25 18.24 -14.27
N LYS A 58 0.51 19.29 -14.60
CA LYS A 58 0.61 19.97 -15.93
C LYS A 58 2.02 20.50 -16.16
N ASN A 59 2.62 21.13 -15.16
CA ASN A 59 3.99 21.63 -15.25
C ASN A 59 5.01 20.50 -15.44
N ALA A 60 4.80 19.34 -14.79
CA ALA A 60 5.62 18.14 -14.98
C ALA A 60 5.52 17.62 -16.42
N MET A 61 4.30 17.52 -16.98
CA MET A 61 4.10 17.12 -18.38
C MET A 61 4.80 18.07 -19.34
N MET A 62 4.71 19.38 -19.10
CA MET A 62 5.40 20.38 -19.91
C MET A 62 6.93 20.30 -19.80
N GLN A 63 7.46 19.70 -18.73
CA GLN A 63 8.91 19.50 -18.59
C GLN A 63 9.46 18.50 -19.61
N VAL A 64 8.63 17.54 -20.07
CA VAL A 64 9.02 16.61 -21.15
C VAL A 64 9.43 17.37 -22.40
N LEU A 65 8.79 18.51 -22.66
CA LEU A 65 9.11 19.39 -23.78
C LEU A 65 10.42 20.13 -23.65
N LYS A 66 10.69 20.71 -22.48
CA LYS A 66 11.83 21.61 -22.29
C LYS A 66 13.17 20.96 -22.63
N ASP A 67 13.22 19.63 -22.55
CA ASP A 67 14.42 18.88 -22.87
C ASP A 67 14.59 18.62 -24.38
N ASN A 68 13.51 18.73 -25.15
CA ASN A 68 13.48 18.31 -26.56
C ASN A 68 13.20 19.47 -27.57
N PHE A 69 12.62 20.60 -27.13
CA PHE A 69 12.19 21.66 -28.04
C PHE A 69 12.36 23.07 -27.47
N LEU A 70 12.94 23.94 -28.28
CA LEU A 70 13.15 25.38 -27.99
C LEU A 70 12.03 26.28 -28.57
N GLU A 71 10.92 25.73 -29.03
CA GLU A 71 9.88 26.49 -29.73
C GLU A 71 8.86 27.10 -28.75
N SER A 72 8.43 28.34 -29.05
CA SER A 72 7.58 29.17 -28.18
C SER A 72 6.07 28.87 -28.27
N ASP A 73 5.58 28.23 -29.32
CA ASP A 73 4.16 28.00 -29.56
C ASP A 73 3.83 26.50 -29.47
N VAL A 74 3.66 26.01 -28.24
CA VAL A 74 3.44 24.60 -27.98
C VAL A 74 2.11 24.41 -27.23
N GLU A 75 1.24 23.59 -27.80
CA GLU A 75 -0.04 23.21 -27.20
C GLU A 75 0.06 21.83 -26.54
N LEU A 76 -0.27 21.74 -25.24
CA LEU A 76 -0.42 20.49 -24.53
C LEU A 76 -1.89 20.04 -24.60
N LYS A 77 -2.16 18.89 -25.22
CA LYS A 77 -3.46 18.22 -25.17
C LYS A 77 -3.39 17.00 -24.26
N MET A 78 -4.28 16.93 -23.27
CA MET A 78 -4.34 15.85 -22.32
C MET A 78 -5.55 14.96 -22.58
N TYR A 79 -5.37 13.63 -22.51
CA TYR A 79 -6.40 12.62 -22.67
C TYR A 79 -6.25 11.61 -21.50
N GLY A 80 -6.68 12.01 -20.30
CA GLY A 80 -6.46 11.22 -19.09
C GLY A 80 -4.97 11.16 -18.69
N ASP A 81 -4.38 9.98 -18.75
CA ASP A 81 -2.96 9.76 -18.46
C ASP A 81 -2.07 9.88 -19.71
N MET A 82 -2.67 9.96 -20.90
CA MET A 82 -1.97 10.26 -22.15
C MET A 82 -1.95 11.74 -22.44
N PHE A 83 -0.92 12.20 -23.10
CA PHE A 83 -0.81 13.58 -23.57
C PHE A 83 0.00 13.70 -24.84
N ASP A 84 -0.45 14.62 -25.68
CA ASP A 84 0.23 15.02 -26.92
C ASP A 84 0.74 16.43 -26.78
N ILE A 85 1.91 16.66 -27.34
CA ILE A 85 2.46 17.97 -27.47
C ILE A 85 2.53 18.30 -28.94
N ARG A 86 1.91 19.41 -29.31
CA ARG A 86 1.71 19.82 -30.71
C ARG A 86 2.32 21.18 -31.00
N THR A 87 2.82 21.34 -32.22
CA THR A 87 3.19 22.62 -32.76
C THR A 87 2.52 22.70 -34.13
N ASP A 88 1.78 23.77 -34.44
CA ASP A 88 1.09 23.97 -35.71
C ASP A 88 0.24 22.78 -36.17
N ASN A 89 -0.56 22.21 -35.24
CA ASN A 89 -1.40 21.01 -35.42
C ASN A 89 -0.67 19.68 -35.65
N ASN A 90 0.65 19.67 -35.67
CA ASN A 90 1.44 18.44 -35.78
C ASN A 90 1.79 17.90 -34.36
N VAL A 91 1.61 16.62 -34.16
CA VAL A 91 2.05 15.95 -32.91
C VAL A 91 3.57 15.84 -32.99
N LYS A 92 4.26 16.49 -32.05
CA LYS A 92 5.71 16.43 -31.91
C LYS A 92 6.18 15.42 -30.88
N VAL A 93 5.40 15.27 -29.80
CA VAL A 93 5.65 14.31 -28.74
C VAL A 93 4.36 13.62 -28.37
N LYS A 94 4.38 12.31 -28.34
CA LYS A 94 3.32 11.47 -27.81
C LYS A 94 3.84 10.78 -26.58
N ALA A 95 3.18 10.96 -25.44
CA ALA A 95 3.62 10.45 -24.16
C ALA A 95 2.46 10.01 -23.28
N ARG A 96 2.74 9.13 -22.32
CA ARG A 96 1.78 8.74 -21.29
C ARG A 96 2.43 8.69 -19.92
N VAL A 97 1.65 8.98 -18.89
CA VAL A 97 2.02 8.82 -17.48
C VAL A 97 1.83 7.36 -17.08
N ILE A 98 2.86 6.74 -16.53
CA ILE A 98 2.82 5.36 -16.05
C ILE A 98 2.60 5.34 -14.54
N ALA A 99 3.34 6.20 -13.82
CA ALA A 99 3.23 6.31 -12.37
C ALA A 99 3.32 7.76 -11.94
N GLU A 100 2.65 8.09 -10.84
CA GLU A 100 2.60 9.43 -10.30
C GLU A 100 2.91 9.38 -8.79
N TYR A 101 3.74 10.31 -8.35
CA TYR A 101 4.01 10.54 -6.94
C TYR A 101 3.83 12.01 -6.61
N GLN A 102 3.03 12.29 -5.58
CA GLN A 102 2.70 13.63 -5.16
C GLN A 102 3.25 13.89 -3.75
N GLU A 103 3.92 14.99 -3.58
CA GLU A 103 4.34 15.48 -2.28
C GLU A 103 4.04 16.96 -2.10
N LYS A 104 3.85 17.37 -0.86
CA LYS A 104 3.68 18.78 -0.50
C LYS A 104 4.80 19.18 0.44
N ILE A 105 5.61 20.16 0.02
CA ILE A 105 6.70 20.72 0.81
C ILE A 105 6.36 22.17 1.08
N GLU A 106 6.08 22.48 2.35
CA GLU A 106 5.65 23.81 2.80
C GLU A 106 4.41 24.30 2.04
N TYR A 107 4.59 25.22 1.08
CA TYR A 107 3.52 25.82 0.28
C TYR A 107 3.51 25.29 -1.18
N ASP A 108 4.50 24.47 -1.56
CA ASP A 108 4.63 23.99 -2.92
C ASP A 108 4.05 22.58 -3.05
N TYR A 109 3.17 22.42 -4.03
CA TYR A 109 2.70 21.14 -4.53
C TYR A 109 3.71 20.63 -5.55
N ILE A 110 4.27 19.45 -5.31
CA ILE A 110 5.24 18.81 -6.18
C ILE A 110 4.63 17.54 -6.74
N CYS A 111 4.71 17.39 -8.05
CA CYS A 111 4.25 16.20 -8.76
C CYS A 111 5.42 15.62 -9.57
N HIS A 112 5.74 14.37 -9.29
CA HIS A 112 6.71 13.59 -10.05
C HIS A 112 5.94 12.62 -10.92
N LEU A 113 6.28 12.55 -12.19
CA LEU A 113 5.67 11.65 -13.16
C LEU A 113 6.74 10.76 -13.76
N LEU A 114 6.48 9.45 -13.77
CA LEU A 114 7.21 8.52 -14.62
C LEU A 114 6.47 8.45 -15.95
N VAL A 115 7.11 8.93 -17.00
CA VAL A 115 6.48 9.11 -18.31
C VAL A 115 7.16 8.22 -19.34
N GLN A 116 6.38 7.51 -20.14
CA GLN A 116 6.83 6.86 -21.37
C GLN A 116 6.65 7.84 -22.52
N VAL A 117 7.73 8.08 -23.24
CA VAL A 117 7.77 8.98 -24.39
C VAL A 117 8.08 8.18 -25.65
N MET A 118 7.25 8.30 -26.67
CA MET A 118 7.46 7.64 -27.95
C MET A 118 8.52 8.39 -28.77
N LYS A 119 9.46 7.65 -29.36
CA LYS A 119 10.48 8.21 -30.27
C LYS A 119 9.85 8.71 -31.55
N ASN A 120 8.82 8.01 -32.04
CA ASN A 120 8.02 8.44 -33.16
C ASN A 120 6.56 8.65 -32.68
N PRO A 121 6.00 9.86 -32.80
CA PRO A 121 4.64 10.17 -32.32
C PRO A 121 3.52 9.38 -33.00
N ASN A 122 3.78 8.80 -34.16
CA ASN A 122 2.78 8.04 -34.93
C ASN A 122 2.68 6.57 -34.52
N ASP A 123 3.62 6.09 -33.71
CA ASP A 123 3.63 4.70 -33.27
C ASP A 123 2.66 4.47 -32.11
N GLU A 124 2.23 3.21 -31.92
CA GLU A 124 1.44 2.80 -30.77
C GLU A 124 2.33 2.61 -29.55
N PHE A 125 1.76 2.81 -28.36
CA PHE A 125 2.50 2.61 -27.11
C PHE A 125 2.88 1.13 -26.93
N GLU A 126 4.15 0.87 -26.70
CA GLU A 126 4.63 -0.43 -26.29
C GLU A 126 4.07 -0.82 -24.93
N LYS A 127 3.92 -2.14 -24.71
CA LYS A 127 3.60 -2.68 -23.40
C LYS A 127 4.72 -2.37 -22.41
N VAL A 128 4.37 -1.78 -21.28
CA VAL A 128 5.30 -1.51 -20.18
C VAL A 128 4.72 -2.09 -18.89
N ALA A 129 5.54 -2.83 -18.16
CA ALA A 129 5.20 -3.33 -16.83
C ALA A 129 6.26 -2.84 -15.85
N ILE A 130 5.85 -1.97 -14.94
CA ILE A 130 6.71 -1.38 -13.92
C ILE A 130 6.13 -1.72 -12.56
N THR A 131 7.00 -2.07 -11.64
CA THR A 131 6.63 -2.29 -10.23
C THR A 131 7.30 -1.23 -9.39
N ASP A 132 6.52 -0.56 -8.56
CA ASP A 132 7.04 0.35 -7.56
C ASP A 132 7.87 -0.45 -6.56
N LYS A 133 9.18 -0.20 -6.54
CA LYS A 133 10.08 -0.79 -5.54
C LYS A 133 10.25 0.21 -4.42
N TYR A 134 10.17 -0.28 -3.19
CA TYR A 134 10.37 0.54 -2.01
C TYR A 134 11.60 0.06 -1.26
N PRO A 135 12.39 0.97 -0.66
CA PRO A 135 13.54 0.59 0.15
C PRO A 135 13.08 -0.20 1.39
N PHE A 136 14.01 -0.91 2.02
CA PHE A 136 13.74 -1.57 3.29
C PHE A 136 13.36 -0.54 4.36
N SER A 137 12.26 -0.78 5.05
CA SER A 137 11.80 0.09 6.13
C SER A 137 11.64 -0.68 7.44
N ALA A 138 12.07 -0.09 8.55
CA ALA A 138 11.86 -0.64 9.89
C ALA A 138 10.37 -0.81 10.25
N ARG A 139 9.45 -0.22 9.46
CA ARG A 139 7.99 -0.40 9.59
C ARG A 139 7.54 -1.85 9.43
N VAL A 140 8.36 -2.71 8.84
CA VAL A 140 8.15 -4.17 8.77
C VAL A 140 7.96 -4.79 10.18
N LEU A 141 8.57 -4.21 11.21
CA LEU A 141 8.42 -4.69 12.60
C LEU A 141 7.05 -4.42 13.21
N VAL A 142 6.24 -3.56 12.61
CA VAL A 142 4.87 -3.30 13.06
C VAL A 142 3.90 -4.04 12.15
N PRO A 143 3.03 -4.92 12.70
CA PRO A 143 2.10 -5.70 11.88
C PRO A 143 1.29 -4.83 10.92
N GLY A 144 1.31 -5.17 9.63
CA GLY A 144 0.56 -4.52 8.57
C GLY A 144 1.08 -3.15 8.11
N MET A 145 2.02 -2.54 8.85
CA MET A 145 2.44 -1.17 8.56
C MET A 145 3.25 -1.07 7.27
N ALA A 146 4.13 -2.02 7.02
CA ALA A 146 4.92 -2.04 5.78
C ALA A 146 4.04 -2.23 4.54
N GLN A 147 3.03 -3.10 4.62
CA GLN A 147 2.09 -3.35 3.54
C GLN A 147 1.24 -2.11 3.24
N MET A 148 0.73 -1.44 4.29
CA MET A 148 -0.03 -0.18 4.12
C MET A 148 0.82 0.90 3.46
N TYR A 149 2.10 0.98 3.84
CA TYR A 149 3.04 1.96 3.30
C TYR A 149 3.36 1.73 1.82
N LYS A 150 3.34 0.46 1.40
CA LYS A 150 3.59 0.03 0.02
C LYS A 150 2.30 -0.03 -0.83
N GLY A 151 1.24 0.69 -0.42
CA GLY A 151 -0.02 0.77 -1.15
C GLY A 151 -1.01 -0.36 -0.87
N GLN A 152 -0.58 -1.49 -0.29
CA GLN A 152 -1.41 -2.68 -0.03
C GLN A 152 -2.26 -2.51 1.24
N LYS A 153 -3.12 -1.50 1.29
CA LYS A 153 -3.90 -1.09 2.49
C LYS A 153 -4.75 -2.22 3.07
N THR A 154 -5.48 -2.96 2.22
CA THR A 154 -6.35 -4.06 2.65
C THR A 154 -5.55 -5.17 3.32
N LYS A 155 -4.41 -5.55 2.73
CA LYS A 155 -3.53 -6.58 3.26
C LYS A 155 -2.91 -6.17 4.60
N GLY A 156 -2.45 -4.92 4.70
CA GLY A 156 -1.96 -4.37 5.95
C GLY A 156 -3.02 -4.39 7.06
N LEU A 157 -4.26 -4.01 6.74
CA LEU A 157 -5.36 -4.06 7.69
C LEU A 157 -5.67 -5.49 8.16
N CYS A 158 -5.59 -6.49 7.27
CA CYS A 158 -5.77 -7.89 7.63
C CYS A 158 -4.71 -8.38 8.62
N PHE A 159 -3.44 -8.00 8.46
CA PHE A 159 -2.38 -8.32 9.42
C PHE A 159 -2.64 -7.67 10.78
N ILE A 160 -3.01 -6.39 10.83
CA ILE A 160 -3.32 -5.69 12.07
C ILE A 160 -4.50 -6.38 12.80
N ALA A 161 -5.60 -6.62 12.06
CA ALA A 161 -6.80 -7.22 12.63
C ALA A 161 -6.53 -8.66 13.14
N GLY A 162 -5.77 -9.45 12.38
CA GLY A 162 -5.38 -10.80 12.75
C GLY A 162 -4.54 -10.83 14.04
N GLU A 163 -3.53 -9.98 14.13
CA GLU A 163 -2.69 -9.87 15.34
C GLU A 163 -3.51 -9.43 16.56
N VAL A 164 -4.35 -8.41 16.41
CA VAL A 164 -5.22 -7.94 17.52
C VAL A 164 -6.17 -9.04 17.97
N ALA A 165 -6.75 -9.81 17.05
CA ALA A 165 -7.64 -10.91 17.37
C ALA A 165 -6.91 -12.05 18.12
N LEU A 166 -5.71 -12.44 17.65
CA LEU A 166 -4.93 -13.51 18.26
C LEU A 166 -4.39 -13.11 19.64
N VAL A 167 -3.80 -11.94 19.77
CA VAL A 167 -3.30 -11.42 21.05
C VAL A 167 -4.45 -11.21 22.02
N GLY A 168 -5.57 -10.62 21.59
CA GLY A 168 -6.78 -10.46 22.38
C GLY A 168 -7.36 -11.81 22.83
N GLY A 169 -7.43 -12.79 21.93
CA GLY A 169 -7.85 -14.15 22.20
C GLY A 169 -6.99 -14.84 23.26
N ALA A 170 -5.66 -14.69 23.18
CA ALA A 170 -4.73 -15.20 24.18
C ALA A 170 -4.96 -14.60 25.57
N ILE A 171 -5.15 -13.28 25.65
CA ILE A 171 -5.40 -12.56 26.92
C ILE A 171 -6.73 -12.99 27.55
N VAL A 172 -7.79 -13.01 26.75
CA VAL A 172 -9.13 -13.42 27.23
C VAL A 172 -9.11 -14.88 27.71
N SER A 173 -8.55 -15.80 26.93
CA SER A 173 -8.45 -17.21 27.28
C SER A 173 -7.60 -17.41 28.51
N HIS A 174 -6.50 -16.68 28.71
CA HIS A 174 -5.71 -16.73 29.93
C HIS A 174 -6.50 -16.28 31.15
N THR A 175 -7.25 -15.19 31.05
CA THR A 175 -8.08 -14.67 32.14
C THR A 175 -9.17 -15.67 32.53
N LEU A 176 -9.86 -16.28 31.55
CA LEU A 176 -10.86 -17.30 31.78
C LEU A 176 -10.27 -18.58 32.39
N MET A 177 -9.09 -18.99 31.93
CA MET A 177 -8.35 -20.11 32.50
C MET A 177 -8.07 -19.90 34.00
N VAL A 178 -7.48 -18.74 34.35
CA VAL A 178 -7.19 -18.40 35.77
C VAL A 178 -8.47 -18.36 36.61
N SER A 179 -9.53 -17.77 36.07
CA SER A 179 -10.85 -17.76 36.77
C SER A 179 -11.38 -19.17 37.05
N ASN A 180 -11.30 -20.10 36.10
CA ASN A 180 -11.72 -21.48 36.29
C ASN A 180 -10.82 -22.21 37.29
N ILE A 181 -9.50 -22.01 37.27
CA ILE A 181 -8.57 -22.58 38.26
C ILE A 181 -8.92 -22.11 39.67
N ASN A 182 -9.19 -20.82 39.86
CA ASN A 182 -9.61 -20.31 41.19
C ASN A 182 -10.93 -20.94 41.68
N LYS A 183 -11.87 -21.23 40.78
CA LYS A 183 -13.13 -21.92 41.12
C LYS A 183 -12.90 -23.39 41.49
N ILE A 184 -11.90 -24.06 40.91
CA ILE A 184 -11.55 -25.44 41.31
C ILE A 184 -11.09 -25.48 42.75
N SER A 185 -10.28 -24.51 43.19
CA SER A 185 -9.79 -24.46 44.58
C SER A 185 -10.86 -24.07 45.59
N SER A 186 -11.88 -23.31 45.17
CA SER A 186 -12.94 -22.82 46.07
C SER A 186 -14.16 -23.74 46.17
N THR A 187 -14.31 -24.77 45.32
CA THR A 187 -15.46 -25.69 45.35
C THR A 187 -15.12 -27.04 45.91
N HIS A 188 -16.05 -27.62 46.69
CA HIS A 188 -15.96 -28.99 47.27
C HIS A 188 -16.73 -30.03 46.43
N ASN A 189 -17.53 -29.59 45.46
CA ASN A 189 -18.34 -30.50 44.65
C ASN A 189 -17.48 -31.08 43.50
N SER A 190 -17.37 -32.41 43.47
CA SER A 190 -16.53 -33.14 42.49
C SER A 190 -16.96 -32.92 41.05
N THR A 191 -18.27 -32.85 40.76
CA THR A 191 -18.81 -32.62 39.42
C THR A 191 -18.47 -31.24 38.93
N LEU A 192 -18.58 -30.22 39.79
CA LEU A 192 -18.21 -28.85 39.45
C LEU A 192 -16.70 -28.71 39.28
N LYS A 193 -15.88 -29.40 40.07
CA LYS A 193 -14.42 -29.45 39.86
C LYS A 193 -14.06 -29.98 38.46
N SER A 194 -14.65 -31.11 38.09
CA SER A 194 -14.43 -31.70 36.77
C SER A 194 -14.83 -30.74 35.65
N HIS A 195 -15.96 -30.06 35.78
CA HIS A 195 -16.42 -29.07 34.82
C HIS A 195 -15.44 -27.89 34.68
N TYR A 196 -15.00 -27.30 35.81
CA TYR A 196 -14.05 -26.19 35.80
C TYR A 196 -12.67 -26.62 35.27
N THR A 197 -12.21 -27.84 35.57
CA THR A 197 -10.96 -28.40 35.05
C THR A 197 -11.02 -28.52 33.52
N ARG A 198 -12.12 -29.06 33.00
CA ARG A 198 -12.30 -29.16 31.53
C ARG A 198 -12.30 -27.78 30.86
N ASN A 199 -12.99 -26.80 31.43
CA ASN A 199 -13.01 -25.43 30.90
C ASN A 199 -11.64 -24.75 31.01
N ALA A 200 -10.90 -24.95 32.12
CA ALA A 200 -9.54 -24.42 32.25
C ALA A 200 -8.60 -24.99 31.18
N ASN A 201 -8.68 -26.30 30.92
CA ASN A 201 -7.87 -26.97 29.88
C ASN A 201 -8.24 -26.48 28.46
N ALA A 202 -9.52 -26.29 28.18
CA ALA A 202 -9.98 -25.75 26.94
C ALA A 202 -9.45 -24.30 26.73
N CYS A 203 -9.56 -23.44 27.74
CA CYS A 203 -9.02 -22.09 27.70
C CYS A 203 -7.49 -22.09 27.55
N MET A 204 -6.77 -23.03 28.19
CA MET A 204 -5.34 -23.22 28.04
C MET A 204 -4.98 -23.56 26.58
N ALA A 205 -5.72 -24.50 25.98
CA ALA A 205 -5.50 -24.86 24.56
C ALA A 205 -5.73 -23.69 23.63
N VAL A 206 -6.84 -22.96 23.77
CA VAL A 206 -7.13 -21.76 22.97
C VAL A 206 -6.05 -20.71 23.16
N ARG A 207 -5.61 -20.42 24.37
CA ARG A 207 -4.52 -19.49 24.65
C ARG A 207 -3.24 -19.86 23.90
N ASN A 208 -2.84 -21.14 24.00
CA ASN A 208 -1.59 -21.61 23.41
C ASN A 208 -1.66 -21.55 21.85
N ILE A 209 -2.80 -21.92 21.27
CA ILE A 209 -3.05 -21.79 19.83
C ILE A 209 -3.00 -20.32 19.40
N SER A 210 -3.62 -19.43 20.18
CA SER A 210 -3.60 -17.99 19.89
C SER A 210 -2.19 -17.40 19.93
N ILE A 211 -1.36 -17.79 20.92
CA ILE A 211 0.04 -17.35 21.02
C ILE A 211 0.85 -17.88 19.83
N ALA A 212 0.72 -19.17 19.52
CA ALA A 212 1.43 -19.76 18.38
C ALA A 212 0.99 -19.13 17.05
N GLY A 213 -0.32 -18.89 16.91
CA GLY A 213 -0.89 -18.21 15.74
C GLY A 213 -0.39 -16.78 15.59
N ALA A 214 -0.33 -16.01 16.67
CA ALA A 214 0.21 -14.65 16.66
C ALA A 214 1.70 -14.65 16.24
N ALA A 215 2.52 -15.53 16.81
CA ALA A 215 3.91 -15.65 16.42
C ALA A 215 4.09 -16.01 14.92
N ALA A 216 3.30 -16.96 14.42
CA ALA A 216 3.33 -17.36 13.03
C ALA A 216 2.88 -16.21 12.10
N LEU A 217 1.79 -15.52 12.44
CA LEU A 217 1.27 -14.39 11.69
C LEU A 217 2.27 -13.23 11.68
N TYR A 218 2.93 -12.96 12.80
CA TYR A 218 3.95 -11.93 12.92
C TYR A 218 5.16 -12.23 12.05
N LEU A 219 5.66 -13.47 12.05
CA LEU A 219 6.75 -13.89 11.17
C LEU A 219 6.34 -13.75 9.68
N TRP A 220 5.12 -14.17 9.35
CA TRP A 220 4.59 -14.00 8.01
C TRP A 220 4.50 -12.54 7.60
N ASN A 221 4.04 -11.65 8.51
CA ASN A 221 4.01 -10.22 8.28
C ASN A 221 5.40 -9.65 7.95
N ILE A 222 6.45 -10.08 8.67
CA ILE A 222 7.82 -9.62 8.40
C ILE A 222 8.27 -10.08 7.01
N ILE A 223 8.11 -11.37 6.69
CA ILE A 223 8.51 -11.94 5.40
C ILE A 223 7.77 -11.22 4.26
N ASP A 224 6.46 -11.08 4.40
CA ASP A 224 5.63 -10.41 3.41
C ASP A 224 5.96 -8.92 3.30
N GLY A 225 6.17 -8.23 4.41
CA GLY A 225 6.53 -6.81 4.41
C GLY A 225 7.88 -6.53 3.75
N VAL A 226 8.84 -7.44 3.86
CA VAL A 226 10.13 -7.37 3.14
C VAL A 226 9.95 -7.69 1.66
N ALA A 227 9.20 -8.76 1.35
CA ALA A 227 8.99 -9.26 -0.01
C ALA A 227 7.95 -8.47 -0.79
N ALA A 228 7.09 -7.69 -0.12
CA ALA A 228 6.03 -6.94 -0.78
C ALA A 228 6.61 -5.98 -1.81
N LYS A 229 6.23 -6.19 -3.04
CA LYS A 229 6.43 -5.23 -4.13
C LYS A 229 5.42 -4.10 -3.93
N GLY A 230 5.73 -2.89 -4.40
CA GLY A 230 4.76 -1.80 -4.48
C GLY A 230 3.67 -2.09 -5.51
N ASP A 231 2.93 -1.06 -5.87
CA ASP A 231 1.92 -1.16 -6.90
C ASP A 231 2.55 -1.57 -8.23
N GLU A 232 1.85 -2.39 -8.99
CA GLU A 232 2.28 -2.87 -10.29
C GLU A 232 1.47 -2.15 -11.37
N HIS A 233 2.17 -1.41 -12.23
CA HIS A 233 1.59 -0.67 -13.35
C HIS A 233 1.81 -1.47 -14.63
N ILE A 234 0.74 -2.06 -15.15
CA ILE A 234 0.76 -2.81 -16.41
C ILE A 234 0.01 -2.02 -17.47
N MET A 235 0.77 -1.44 -18.39
CA MET A 235 0.22 -0.67 -19.50
C MET A 235 0.12 -1.55 -20.74
N LEU A 236 -1.10 -1.68 -21.29
CA LEU A 236 -1.39 -2.44 -22.51
C LEU A 236 -1.94 -1.48 -23.57
N GLY A 237 -1.13 -1.11 -24.55
CA GLY A 237 -1.53 -0.07 -25.49
C GLY A 237 -1.89 1.21 -24.76
N ASP A 238 -3.06 1.75 -25.03
CA ASP A 238 -3.53 3.01 -24.43
C ASP A 238 -4.18 2.84 -23.04
N ASN A 239 -4.29 1.60 -22.53
CA ASN A 239 -5.05 1.27 -21.33
C ASN A 239 -4.16 0.74 -20.20
N GLU A 240 -4.50 1.08 -18.97
CA GLU A 240 -3.91 0.49 -17.76
C GLU A 240 -4.71 -0.75 -17.33
N LEU A 241 -4.03 -1.89 -17.17
CA LEU A 241 -4.62 -3.10 -16.63
C LEU A 241 -4.42 -3.13 -15.11
N ILE A 242 -5.52 -3.00 -14.38
CA ILE A 242 -5.53 -3.11 -12.92
C ILE A 242 -6.03 -4.50 -12.52
N ILE A 243 -5.17 -5.27 -11.85
CA ILE A 243 -5.50 -6.58 -11.34
C ILE A 243 -5.82 -6.47 -9.85
N THR A 244 -7.09 -6.62 -9.48
CA THR A 244 -7.53 -6.56 -8.09
C THR A 244 -8.11 -7.88 -7.64
N PRO A 245 -7.57 -8.49 -6.56
CA PRO A 245 -8.26 -9.60 -5.92
C PRO A 245 -9.56 -9.07 -5.27
N TYR A 246 -10.67 -9.75 -5.48
CA TYR A 246 -11.91 -9.45 -4.78
C TYR A 246 -12.40 -10.65 -3.98
N SER A 247 -13.01 -10.36 -2.84
CA SER A 247 -13.69 -11.35 -2.02
C SER A 247 -14.98 -10.76 -1.52
N ASP A 248 -16.09 -11.41 -1.84
CA ASP A 248 -17.42 -11.11 -1.34
C ASP A 248 -17.96 -12.31 -0.57
N LEU A 249 -19.08 -12.16 0.16
CA LEU A 249 -19.68 -13.23 0.99
C LEU A 249 -19.98 -14.50 0.19
N ASN A 250 -20.17 -14.40 -1.13
CA ASN A 250 -20.57 -15.52 -1.99
C ASN A 250 -19.52 -15.93 -3.01
N SER A 251 -18.45 -15.15 -3.21
CA SER A 251 -17.44 -15.44 -4.23
C SER A 251 -16.10 -14.80 -3.93
N THR A 252 -15.03 -15.49 -4.32
CA THR A 252 -13.67 -14.97 -4.33
C THR A 252 -13.09 -15.13 -5.71
N GLY A 253 -12.33 -14.14 -6.17
CA GLY A 253 -11.75 -14.18 -7.50
C GLY A 253 -10.75 -13.05 -7.76
N ILE A 254 -10.37 -12.91 -9.01
CA ILE A 254 -9.52 -11.84 -9.49
C ILE A 254 -10.35 -11.00 -10.46
N ALA A 255 -10.48 -9.72 -10.21
CA ALA A 255 -11.08 -8.77 -11.12
C ALA A 255 -9.97 -8.14 -11.99
N LEU A 256 -10.19 -8.16 -13.30
CA LEU A 256 -9.37 -7.47 -14.28
C LEU A 256 -10.14 -6.21 -14.70
N ASN A 257 -9.62 -5.05 -14.34
CA ASN A 257 -10.20 -3.78 -14.71
C ASN A 257 -9.28 -3.11 -15.73
N LEU A 258 -9.85 -2.70 -16.86
CA LEU A 258 -9.18 -1.86 -17.84
C LEU A 258 -9.62 -0.42 -17.58
N LYS A 259 -8.66 0.46 -17.35
CA LYS A 259 -8.90 1.91 -17.26
C LYS A 259 -8.63 2.51 -18.63
N PHE A 260 -9.67 3.06 -19.24
CA PHE A 260 -9.64 3.73 -20.54
C PHE A 260 -9.37 5.20 -20.41
#